data_21f5b62f59d324c5ed3664338719616c
#
_entry.id   21f5b62f59d324c5ed3664338719616c
#
_cell.length_a   1.000
_cell.length_b   1.000
_cell.length_c   1.000
_cell.angle_alpha   90.00
_cell.angle_beta   90.00
_cell.angle_gamma   90.00
#
_symmetry.space_group_name_H-M   'P 1'
#
loop_
_entity.id
_entity.type
_entity.pdbx_description
1 polymer ?
#
loop_
_entity_poly.entity_id
_entity_poly.type
_entity_poly.pdbx_seq_one_letter_code
_entity_poly.pdbx_strand_id
1 'polypeptide(L)'
;PFMPMTERRAIVENLSMVDRVIEFDDSDDSARDAIRLAKLYYPMPAAKFIFANGGDRTQDNIPEMSEPDVEFHFGVGGENKMNSSSWILTEWKTPRTDRAWGYYRVLHEVGPNTKLKELTVMPKTCLSMQRHDSRAEFWFVAEGDATVYTLDEASTDQEVKCQMTVHENTFIAVNEWHQLCNETDQPLKLIEIQYGERCVEEDIHRR
;
A
#
# COMPACT_ATOMS: atom_id res chain seq x y z
N PRO A 1 3.82 -15.96 2.22
CA PRO A 1 4.89 -15.13 2.80
C PRO A 1 5.94 -14.80 1.74
N PHE A 2 6.54 -13.61 1.84
CA PHE A 2 7.60 -13.15 0.92
C PHE A 2 8.86 -14.02 0.99
N MET A 3 9.19 -14.50 2.19
CA MET A 3 10.36 -15.33 2.45
C MET A 3 9.93 -16.75 2.85
N PRO A 4 10.53 -17.81 2.29
CA PRO A 4 10.25 -19.20 2.69
C PRO A 4 10.46 -19.43 4.19
N MET A 5 9.74 -20.38 4.78
CA MET A 5 9.82 -20.70 6.20
C MET A 5 11.25 -21.08 6.62
N THR A 6 11.94 -21.87 5.80
CA THR A 6 13.33 -22.31 6.06
C THR A 6 14.30 -21.13 6.19
N GLU A 7 14.15 -20.09 5.36
CA GLU A 7 14.99 -18.90 5.42
C GLU A 7 14.64 -18.03 6.62
N ARG A 8 13.33 -17.82 6.90
CA ARG A 8 12.88 -17.09 8.09
C ARG A 8 13.40 -17.73 9.36
N ARG A 9 13.30 -19.05 9.46
CA ARG A 9 13.81 -19.85 10.57
C ARG A 9 15.32 -19.63 10.73
N ALA A 10 16.10 -19.82 9.66
CA ALA A 10 17.54 -19.66 9.70
C ALA A 10 17.97 -18.26 10.18
N ILE A 11 17.26 -17.20 9.79
CA ILE A 11 17.53 -15.84 10.25
C ILE A 11 17.26 -15.73 11.75
N VAL A 12 16.09 -16.18 12.21
CA VAL A 12 15.68 -16.02 13.61
C VAL A 12 16.52 -16.86 14.55
N GLU A 13 16.88 -18.10 14.18
CA GLU A 13 17.75 -18.99 14.96
C GLU A 13 19.16 -18.41 15.19
N ASN A 14 19.63 -17.53 14.31
CA ASN A 14 20.95 -16.90 14.44
C ASN A 14 20.93 -15.57 15.21
N LEU A 15 19.79 -15.13 15.74
CA LEU A 15 19.72 -13.97 16.63
C LEU A 15 20.21 -14.36 18.03
N SER A 16 21.17 -13.61 18.58
CA SER A 16 21.81 -13.91 19.88
C SER A 16 20.85 -13.95 21.08
N MET A 17 19.64 -13.37 20.94
CA MET A 17 18.61 -13.36 21.98
C MET A 17 17.58 -14.49 21.80
N VAL A 18 17.73 -15.34 20.80
CA VAL A 18 16.79 -16.44 20.52
C VAL A 18 17.42 -17.76 20.93
N ASP A 19 16.82 -18.41 21.89
CA ASP A 19 17.25 -19.74 22.35
C ASP A 19 16.71 -20.85 21.47
N ARG A 20 15.50 -20.66 20.90
CA ARG A 20 14.82 -21.67 20.08
C ARG A 20 13.77 -21.07 19.18
N VAL A 21 13.65 -21.60 17.95
CA VAL A 21 12.55 -21.33 17.03
C VAL A 21 11.59 -22.50 17.03
N ILE A 22 10.29 -22.21 17.12
CA ILE A 22 9.21 -23.19 17.03
C ILE A 22 8.41 -22.89 15.77
N GLU A 23 8.34 -23.86 14.87
CA GLU A 23 7.43 -23.81 13.73
C GLU A 23 6.08 -24.36 14.18
N PHE A 24 5.00 -23.68 13.81
CA PHE A 24 3.65 -24.01 14.24
C PHE A 24 2.64 -23.76 13.11
N ASP A 25 1.45 -24.29 13.25
CA ASP A 25 0.32 -24.06 12.36
C ASP A 25 -0.40 -22.76 12.75
N ASP A 26 -0.39 -21.79 11.85
CA ASP A 26 -1.07 -20.49 11.96
C ASP A 26 -2.32 -20.37 11.07
N SER A 27 -2.89 -21.50 10.64
CA SER A 27 -4.05 -21.55 9.74
C SER A 27 -5.33 -20.94 10.33
N ASP A 28 -5.37 -20.79 11.67
CA ASP A 28 -6.45 -20.13 12.40
C ASP A 28 -6.16 -18.64 12.72
N ASP A 29 -5.16 -18.06 12.07
CA ASP A 29 -4.67 -16.69 12.31
C ASP A 29 -4.25 -16.42 13.76
N SER A 30 -3.76 -17.43 14.48
CA SER A 30 -3.32 -17.32 15.86
C SER A 30 -1.98 -17.99 16.12
N ALA A 31 -1.33 -17.62 17.23
CA ALA A 31 -0.14 -18.29 17.74
C ALA A 31 -0.44 -19.30 18.87
N ARG A 32 -1.68 -19.75 19.01
CA ARG A 32 -2.08 -20.72 20.06
C ARG A 32 -1.33 -22.03 19.96
N ASP A 33 -1.12 -22.53 18.74
CA ASP A 33 -0.36 -23.75 18.52
C ASP A 33 1.11 -23.60 18.95
N ALA A 34 1.73 -22.43 18.71
CA ALA A 34 3.07 -22.14 19.22
C ALA A 34 3.16 -22.20 20.75
N ILE A 35 2.14 -21.67 21.44
CA ILE A 35 2.08 -21.72 22.91
C ILE A 35 1.97 -23.16 23.40
N ARG A 36 1.11 -23.98 22.76
CA ARG A 36 0.93 -25.40 23.10
C ARG A 36 2.20 -26.20 22.85
N LEU A 37 2.88 -25.99 21.74
CA LEU A 37 4.17 -26.61 21.44
C LEU A 37 5.25 -26.19 22.44
N ALA A 38 5.30 -24.92 22.81
CA ALA A 38 6.24 -24.45 23.83
C ALA A 38 6.04 -25.18 25.18
N LYS A 39 4.79 -25.38 25.59
CA LYS A 39 4.46 -26.13 26.81
C LYS A 39 4.89 -27.59 26.75
N LEU A 40 4.83 -28.21 25.56
CA LEU A 40 5.32 -29.59 25.36
C LEU A 40 6.85 -29.66 25.46
N TYR A 41 7.56 -28.69 24.93
CA TYR A 41 9.03 -28.65 24.99
C TYR A 41 9.57 -28.30 26.38
N TYR A 42 8.82 -27.52 27.17
CA TYR A 42 9.20 -27.04 28.49
C TYR A 42 8.09 -27.34 29.51
N PRO A 43 7.96 -28.60 29.97
CA PRO A 43 6.84 -29.00 30.80
C PRO A 43 6.85 -28.31 32.18
N MET A 44 5.63 -27.94 32.64
CA MET A 44 5.40 -27.45 34.00
C MET A 44 5.71 -28.54 35.05
N PRO A 45 6.08 -28.18 36.29
CA PRO A 45 6.03 -26.84 36.92
C PRO A 45 7.32 -26.05 36.81
N ALA A 46 8.32 -26.49 36.08
CA ALA A 46 9.63 -25.84 36.03
C ALA A 46 9.66 -24.58 35.16
N ALA A 47 8.69 -24.38 34.28
CA ALA A 47 8.65 -23.24 33.38
C ALA A 47 7.45 -22.31 33.65
N LYS A 48 7.68 -21.02 33.61
CA LYS A 48 6.66 -19.98 33.54
C LYS A 48 6.56 -19.50 32.09
N PHE A 49 5.34 -19.50 31.53
CA PHE A 49 5.14 -19.05 30.18
C PHE A 49 4.69 -17.61 30.14
N ILE A 50 5.40 -16.77 29.38
CA ILE A 50 5.06 -15.39 29.12
C ILE A 50 4.90 -15.24 27.63
N PHE A 51 3.71 -14.78 27.20
CA PHE A 51 3.45 -14.41 25.83
C PHE A 51 3.57 -12.89 25.70
N ALA A 52 4.60 -12.43 24.99
CA ALA A 52 4.93 -11.02 24.88
C ALA A 52 4.50 -10.45 23.51
N ASN A 53 3.75 -9.35 23.53
CA ASN A 53 3.31 -8.64 22.35
C ASN A 53 3.75 -7.17 22.39
N GLY A 54 4.06 -6.63 21.20
CA GLY A 54 4.35 -5.21 21.01
C GLY A 54 3.37 -4.55 20.04
N GLY A 55 3.56 -3.25 19.83
CA GLY A 55 2.78 -2.47 18.88
C GLY A 55 1.32 -2.33 19.27
N ASP A 56 0.44 -2.65 18.32
CA ASP A 56 -1.02 -2.46 18.40
C ASP A 56 -1.79 -3.63 19.05
N ARG A 57 -1.09 -4.59 19.66
CA ARG A 57 -1.72 -5.76 20.31
C ARG A 57 -2.12 -5.46 21.74
N THR A 58 -3.36 -5.86 22.08
CA THR A 58 -3.96 -5.71 23.41
C THR A 58 -4.68 -7.00 23.82
N GLN A 59 -5.10 -7.10 25.08
CA GLN A 59 -5.88 -8.23 25.57
C GLN A 59 -7.18 -8.48 24.81
N ASP A 60 -7.75 -7.44 24.16
CA ASP A 60 -9.06 -7.49 23.51
C ASP A 60 -8.96 -7.91 22.03
N ASN A 61 -7.73 -7.94 21.47
CA ASN A 61 -7.53 -8.16 20.04
C ASN A 61 -6.61 -9.33 19.69
N ILE A 62 -6.30 -10.22 20.65
CA ILE A 62 -5.52 -11.43 20.40
C ILE A 62 -6.29 -12.69 20.82
N PRO A 63 -6.37 -13.72 19.94
CA PRO A 63 -7.04 -14.97 20.24
C PRO A 63 -6.31 -15.83 21.29
N GLU A 64 -5.01 -15.60 21.49
CA GLU A 64 -4.15 -16.33 22.42
C GLU A 64 -4.56 -16.15 23.89
N MET A 65 -5.33 -15.12 24.23
CA MET A 65 -5.88 -14.95 25.59
C MET A 65 -6.68 -16.14 26.09
N SER A 66 -7.15 -17.00 25.21
CA SER A 66 -7.85 -18.25 25.58
C SER A 66 -6.93 -19.36 26.09
N GLU A 67 -5.60 -19.23 25.93
CA GLU A 67 -4.66 -20.27 26.37
C GLU A 67 -4.41 -20.20 27.88
N PRO A 68 -4.65 -21.32 28.64
CA PRO A 68 -4.48 -21.33 30.08
C PRO A 68 -2.98 -21.28 30.47
N ASP A 69 -2.70 -20.90 31.71
CA ASP A 69 -1.35 -20.94 32.31
C ASP A 69 -0.28 -20.14 31.53
N VAL A 70 -0.69 -19.01 30.96
CA VAL A 70 0.18 -18.06 30.24
C VAL A 70 -0.02 -16.68 30.84
N GLU A 71 1.08 -16.01 31.13
CA GLU A 71 1.08 -14.58 31.46
C GLU A 71 1.25 -13.78 30.19
N PHE A 72 0.43 -12.74 29.98
CA PHE A 72 0.47 -11.90 28.79
C PHE A 72 1.07 -10.56 29.10
N HIS A 73 2.11 -10.19 28.33
CA HIS A 73 2.76 -8.89 28.42
C HIS A 73 2.54 -8.11 27.12
N PHE A 74 1.96 -6.92 27.24
CA PHE A 74 1.69 -6.02 26.12
C PHE A 74 2.64 -4.82 26.13
N GLY A 75 2.77 -4.14 25.00
CA GLY A 75 3.66 -2.99 24.87
C GLY A 75 5.15 -3.32 24.91
N VAL A 76 5.52 -4.60 24.79
CA VAL A 76 6.92 -5.03 24.79
C VAL A 76 7.64 -4.48 23.54
N GLY A 77 8.69 -3.67 23.76
CA GLY A 77 9.39 -2.98 22.67
C GLY A 77 8.72 -1.68 22.19
N GLY A 78 7.60 -1.28 22.79
CA GLY A 78 6.84 -0.06 22.51
C GLY A 78 5.41 -0.30 22.08
N GLU A 79 4.54 0.68 22.38
CA GLU A 79 3.10 0.62 22.07
C GLU A 79 2.79 1.02 20.63
N ASN A 80 3.68 1.79 19.99
CA ASN A 80 3.51 2.22 18.62
C ASN A 80 4.05 1.19 17.64
N LYS A 81 3.24 0.79 16.67
CA LYS A 81 3.68 -0.04 15.55
C LYS A 81 4.51 0.78 14.58
N MET A 82 5.81 0.75 14.75
CA MET A 82 6.75 1.51 13.91
C MET A 82 6.81 1.00 12.48
N ASN A 83 6.63 -0.31 12.27
CA ASN A 83 6.68 -0.97 10.96
C ASN A 83 5.83 -2.24 10.94
N SER A 84 5.51 -2.70 9.74
CA SER A 84 5.01 -4.05 9.52
C SER A 84 5.62 -4.64 8.24
N SER A 85 5.76 -5.95 8.20
CA SER A 85 6.25 -6.65 7.01
C SER A 85 5.39 -6.38 5.77
N SER A 86 4.08 -6.21 5.94
CA SER A 86 3.16 -5.85 4.85
C SER A 86 3.42 -4.43 4.32
N TRP A 87 3.65 -3.46 5.19
CA TRP A 87 3.97 -2.08 4.77
C TRP A 87 5.29 -2.01 4.03
N ILE A 88 6.35 -2.63 4.60
CA ILE A 88 7.67 -2.70 3.98
C ILE A 88 7.58 -3.38 2.61
N LEU A 89 6.83 -4.49 2.51
CA LEU A 89 6.67 -5.23 1.27
C LEU A 89 5.90 -4.43 0.21
N THR A 90 4.86 -3.71 0.60
CA THR A 90 4.12 -2.82 -0.31
C THR A 90 5.03 -1.72 -0.83
N GLU A 91 5.77 -1.05 0.06
CA GLU A 91 6.70 0.00 -0.33
C GLU A 91 7.82 -0.51 -1.24
N TRP A 92 8.30 -1.72 -0.99
CA TRP A 92 9.33 -2.34 -1.84
C TRP A 92 8.79 -2.75 -3.22
N LYS A 93 7.57 -3.30 -3.30
CA LYS A 93 6.97 -3.76 -4.56
C LYS A 93 6.45 -2.62 -5.43
N THR A 94 5.85 -1.63 -4.81
CA THR A 94 5.24 -0.47 -5.46
C THR A 94 5.68 0.80 -4.75
N PRO A 95 6.95 1.19 -4.92
CA PRO A 95 7.49 2.35 -4.22
C PRO A 95 6.72 3.62 -4.57
N ARG A 96 6.57 4.47 -3.58
CA ARG A 96 5.92 5.76 -3.72
C ARG A 96 6.85 6.76 -4.42
N THR A 97 6.33 7.45 -5.42
CA THR A 97 7.01 8.57 -6.08
C THR A 97 6.32 9.88 -5.69
N ASP A 98 6.98 10.67 -4.85
CA ASP A 98 6.44 11.94 -4.35
C ASP A 98 6.44 13.05 -5.41
N ARG A 99 5.39 13.91 -5.38
CA ARG A 99 5.19 15.09 -6.22
C ARG A 99 4.62 16.23 -5.37
N ALA A 100 4.65 17.44 -5.88
CA ALA A 100 4.10 18.62 -5.18
C ALA A 100 2.58 18.49 -4.89
N TRP A 101 1.86 17.74 -5.71
CA TRP A 101 0.42 17.52 -5.58
C TRP A 101 0.04 16.28 -4.76
N GLY A 102 1.01 15.45 -4.35
CA GLY A 102 0.79 14.19 -3.66
C GLY A 102 1.82 13.14 -4.06
N TYR A 103 1.37 11.97 -4.49
CA TYR A 103 2.27 10.91 -4.94
C TYR A 103 1.56 9.93 -5.87
N TYR A 104 2.36 9.11 -6.56
CA TYR A 104 1.84 7.96 -7.29
C TYR A 104 2.65 6.69 -7.01
N ARG A 105 2.05 5.55 -7.33
CA ARG A 105 2.68 4.23 -7.34
C ARG A 105 2.45 3.58 -8.69
N VAL A 106 3.48 2.97 -9.25
CA VAL A 106 3.32 2.09 -10.40
C VAL A 106 2.92 0.73 -9.86
N LEU A 107 1.70 0.31 -10.17
CA LEU A 107 1.14 -0.96 -9.71
C LEU A 107 1.56 -2.12 -10.62
N HIS A 108 1.61 -1.86 -11.94
CA HIS A 108 1.97 -2.86 -12.93
C HIS A 108 2.42 -2.24 -14.24
N GLU A 109 3.32 -2.91 -14.93
CA GLU A 109 3.75 -2.57 -16.29
C GLU A 109 3.67 -3.80 -17.19
N VAL A 110 3.11 -3.63 -18.39
CA VAL A 110 3.07 -4.68 -19.42
C VAL A 110 3.83 -4.18 -20.64
N GLY A 111 5.09 -4.58 -20.71
CA GLY A 111 6.00 -4.07 -21.73
C GLY A 111 6.21 -2.55 -21.64
N PRO A 112 6.68 -1.89 -22.71
CA PRO A 112 6.94 -0.45 -22.71
C PRO A 112 5.69 0.39 -23.01
N ASN A 113 4.57 -0.23 -23.35
CA ASN A 113 3.40 0.42 -23.94
C ASN A 113 2.13 0.40 -23.07
N THR A 114 2.20 -0.20 -21.88
CA THR A 114 1.06 -0.19 -20.94
C THR A 114 1.57 -0.07 -19.51
N LYS A 115 1.03 0.90 -18.77
CA LYS A 115 1.38 1.15 -17.37
C LYS A 115 0.13 1.43 -16.55
N LEU A 116 0.02 0.77 -15.40
CA LEU A 116 -1.04 0.98 -14.41
C LEU A 116 -0.47 1.74 -13.21
N LYS A 117 -1.05 2.88 -12.88
CA LYS A 117 -0.67 3.69 -11.72
C LYS A 117 -1.84 3.91 -10.78
N GLU A 118 -1.53 4.05 -9.49
CA GLU A 118 -2.40 4.66 -8.50
C GLU A 118 -1.86 6.05 -8.17
N LEU A 119 -2.68 7.08 -8.33
CA LEU A 119 -2.37 8.44 -7.96
C LEU A 119 -3.13 8.80 -6.69
N THR A 120 -2.43 9.40 -5.71
CA THR A 120 -3.04 10.03 -4.54
C THR A 120 -2.80 11.52 -4.64
N VAL A 121 -3.88 12.28 -4.87
CA VAL A 121 -3.85 13.73 -5.00
C VAL A 121 -4.33 14.37 -3.70
N MET A 122 -3.47 15.15 -3.08
CA MET A 122 -3.76 15.80 -1.79
C MET A 122 -4.86 16.84 -1.92
N PRO A 123 -5.56 17.18 -0.82
CA PRO A 123 -6.57 18.24 -0.82
C PRO A 123 -6.07 19.55 -1.42
N LYS A 124 -6.92 20.21 -2.21
CA LYS A 124 -6.64 21.53 -2.80
C LYS A 124 -5.37 21.60 -3.66
N THR A 125 -5.02 20.50 -4.33
CA THR A 125 -3.88 20.46 -5.24
C THR A 125 -4.26 19.98 -6.64
N CYS A 126 -3.46 20.36 -7.62
CA CYS A 126 -3.63 19.94 -9.01
C CYS A 126 -2.30 19.41 -9.57
N LEU A 127 -2.38 18.47 -10.51
CA LEU A 127 -1.30 18.16 -11.42
C LEU A 127 -1.08 19.35 -12.38
N SER A 128 0.01 19.38 -13.11
CA SER A 128 0.20 20.35 -14.19
C SER A 128 -0.83 20.14 -15.30
N MET A 129 -1.22 21.22 -16.01
CA MET A 129 -1.86 21.08 -17.31
C MET A 129 -0.83 20.45 -18.26
N GLN A 130 -1.14 19.28 -18.83
CA GLN A 130 -0.19 18.46 -19.58
C GLN A 130 -0.85 17.74 -20.75
N ARG A 131 -0.01 17.30 -21.69
CA ARG A 131 -0.42 16.38 -22.78
C ARG A 131 0.69 15.39 -23.09
N HIS A 132 0.36 14.32 -23.82
CA HIS A 132 1.26 13.25 -24.21
C HIS A 132 1.18 12.98 -25.69
N ASP A 133 2.34 12.84 -26.35
CA ASP A 133 2.41 12.61 -27.81
C ASP A 133 2.25 11.12 -28.19
N SER A 134 2.58 10.19 -27.26
CA SER A 134 2.73 8.76 -27.57
C SER A 134 1.77 7.85 -26.80
N ARG A 135 0.99 8.41 -25.86
CA ARG A 135 0.08 7.63 -25.02
C ARG A 135 -1.27 8.32 -24.81
N ALA A 136 -2.29 7.50 -24.64
CA ALA A 136 -3.59 7.86 -24.09
C ALA A 136 -3.68 7.40 -22.63
N GLU A 137 -4.65 7.92 -21.89
CA GLU A 137 -4.86 7.56 -20.50
C GLU A 137 -6.34 7.27 -20.25
N PHE A 138 -6.60 6.25 -19.42
CA PHE A 138 -7.92 5.98 -18.88
C PHE A 138 -7.88 6.21 -17.39
N TRP A 139 -8.75 7.06 -16.87
CA TRP A 139 -8.82 7.46 -15.47
C TRP A 139 -10.08 6.94 -14.80
N PHE A 140 -9.92 6.35 -13.63
CA PHE A 140 -11.01 5.82 -12.81
C PHE A 140 -10.87 6.32 -11.38
N VAL A 141 -11.91 6.96 -10.83
CA VAL A 141 -11.92 7.46 -9.46
C VAL A 141 -12.19 6.30 -8.50
N ALA A 142 -11.19 5.97 -7.67
CA ALA A 142 -11.29 4.92 -6.67
C ALA A 142 -11.77 5.44 -5.31
N GLU A 143 -11.42 6.70 -4.95
CA GLU A 143 -11.78 7.31 -3.66
C GLU A 143 -11.76 8.84 -3.80
N GLY A 144 -12.74 9.52 -3.22
CA GLY A 144 -12.87 10.97 -3.27
C GLY A 144 -13.52 11.49 -4.56
N ASP A 145 -13.38 12.79 -4.83
CA ASP A 145 -13.94 13.46 -6.00
C ASP A 145 -12.82 14.13 -6.80
N ALA A 146 -12.88 13.97 -8.12
CA ALA A 146 -11.91 14.52 -9.06
C ALA A 146 -12.52 15.66 -9.88
N THR A 147 -11.72 16.68 -10.15
CA THR A 147 -12.04 17.67 -11.18
C THR A 147 -11.04 17.51 -12.32
N VAL A 148 -11.53 17.31 -13.51
CA VAL A 148 -10.72 17.17 -14.73
C VAL A 148 -10.95 18.40 -15.61
N TYR A 149 -9.86 19.04 -15.99
CA TYR A 149 -9.86 20.12 -16.96
C TYR A 149 -9.23 19.62 -18.26
N THR A 150 -9.88 19.90 -19.39
CA THR A 150 -9.33 19.64 -20.72
C THR A 150 -9.38 20.91 -21.56
N LEU A 151 -8.49 21.04 -22.54
CA LEU A 151 -8.47 22.17 -23.47
C LEU A 151 -8.77 21.68 -24.88
N ASP A 152 -9.74 22.31 -25.52
CA ASP A 152 -10.00 22.11 -26.95
C ASP A 152 -9.16 23.13 -27.77
N GLU A 153 -8.04 22.66 -28.29
CA GLU A 153 -7.16 23.49 -29.14
C GLU A 153 -7.86 23.95 -30.45
N ALA A 154 -8.90 23.22 -30.90
CA ALA A 154 -9.61 23.54 -32.13
C ALA A 154 -10.63 24.67 -31.95
N SER A 155 -11.07 24.95 -30.73
CA SER A 155 -12.14 25.93 -30.42
C SER A 155 -11.70 27.06 -29.48
N THR A 156 -10.50 27.60 -29.61
CA THR A 156 -10.05 28.82 -28.89
C THR A 156 -9.50 28.63 -27.48
N ASP A 157 -8.78 27.57 -27.18
CA ASP A 157 -8.23 27.32 -25.84
C ASP A 157 -9.32 27.31 -24.73
N GLN A 158 -10.54 26.95 -25.07
CA GLN A 158 -11.62 26.93 -24.09
C GLN A 158 -11.44 25.74 -23.15
N GLU A 159 -11.34 26.04 -21.86
CA GLU A 159 -11.25 25.02 -20.82
C GLU A 159 -12.61 24.38 -20.59
N VAL A 160 -12.64 23.06 -20.64
CA VAL A 160 -13.81 22.24 -20.27
C VAL A 160 -13.56 21.63 -18.91
N LYS A 161 -14.48 21.87 -17.98
CA LYS A 161 -14.44 21.32 -16.62
C LYS A 161 -15.40 20.15 -16.51
N CYS A 162 -14.91 18.99 -16.07
CA CYS A 162 -15.72 17.83 -15.74
C CYS A 162 -15.45 17.44 -14.27
N GLN A 163 -16.52 17.18 -13.51
CA GLN A 163 -16.41 16.61 -12.17
C GLN A 163 -16.70 15.12 -12.22
N MET A 164 -15.96 14.34 -11.48
CA MET A 164 -16.10 12.88 -11.38
C MET A 164 -16.11 12.47 -9.91
N THR A 165 -17.05 11.63 -9.56
CA THR A 165 -17.18 11.03 -8.23
C THR A 165 -16.69 9.58 -8.25
N VAL A 166 -16.69 8.94 -7.09
CA VAL A 166 -16.25 7.53 -6.93
C VAL A 166 -16.91 6.62 -7.95
N HIS A 167 -16.10 5.78 -8.62
CA HIS A 167 -16.44 4.82 -9.67
C HIS A 167 -16.74 5.43 -11.03
N GLU A 168 -16.67 6.74 -11.19
CA GLU A 168 -16.72 7.36 -12.51
C GLU A 168 -15.35 7.32 -13.18
N ASN A 169 -15.36 7.47 -14.51
CA ASN A 169 -14.16 7.35 -15.32
C ASN A 169 -14.18 8.33 -16.49
N THR A 170 -13.01 8.61 -17.03
CA THR A 170 -12.83 9.39 -18.24
C THR A 170 -11.68 8.85 -19.08
N PHE A 171 -11.68 9.22 -20.33
CA PHE A 171 -10.65 8.90 -21.30
C PHE A 171 -9.94 10.18 -21.73
N ILE A 172 -8.61 10.17 -21.73
CA ILE A 172 -7.75 11.24 -22.23
C ILE A 172 -7.06 10.74 -23.50
N ALA A 173 -7.31 11.41 -24.60
CA ALA A 173 -6.74 11.03 -25.89
C ALA A 173 -5.24 11.44 -25.99
N VAL A 174 -4.54 10.83 -26.96
CA VAL A 174 -3.20 11.28 -27.35
C VAL A 174 -3.29 12.75 -27.79
N ASN A 175 -2.33 13.58 -27.37
CA ASN A 175 -2.27 15.01 -27.62
C ASN A 175 -3.37 15.87 -26.98
N GLU A 176 -4.23 15.31 -26.15
CA GLU A 176 -5.25 16.07 -25.43
C GLU A 176 -4.63 16.75 -24.19
N TRP A 177 -4.79 18.08 -24.11
CA TRP A 177 -4.42 18.84 -22.94
C TRP A 177 -5.37 18.55 -21.78
N HIS A 178 -4.81 18.12 -20.65
CA HIS A 178 -5.59 17.73 -19.49
C HIS A 178 -4.90 18.07 -18.17
N GLN A 179 -5.72 18.26 -17.14
CA GLN A 179 -5.26 18.49 -15.77
C GLN A 179 -6.19 17.79 -14.79
N LEU A 180 -5.63 17.04 -13.84
CA LEU A 180 -6.34 16.47 -12.71
C LEU A 180 -6.19 17.38 -11.49
N CYS A 181 -7.32 17.74 -10.87
CA CYS A 181 -7.39 18.51 -9.63
C CYS A 181 -8.18 17.79 -8.55
N ASN A 182 -7.74 17.93 -7.33
CA ASN A 182 -8.54 17.67 -6.13
C ASN A 182 -8.94 19.00 -5.50
N GLU A 183 -10.17 19.44 -5.75
CA GLU A 183 -10.73 20.69 -5.20
C GLU A 183 -11.40 20.49 -3.83
N THR A 184 -11.38 19.27 -3.29
CA THR A 184 -12.03 18.91 -2.02
C THR A 184 -11.07 19.04 -0.82
N ASP A 185 -11.58 18.77 0.39
CA ASP A 185 -10.80 18.74 1.63
C ASP A 185 -10.37 17.32 2.04
N GLN A 186 -10.65 16.30 1.20
CA GLN A 186 -10.26 14.92 1.40
C GLN A 186 -9.31 14.46 0.29
N PRO A 187 -8.42 13.51 0.55
CA PRO A 187 -7.57 12.94 -0.49
C PRO A 187 -8.39 12.30 -1.62
N LEU A 188 -7.89 12.43 -2.84
CA LEU A 188 -8.41 11.75 -4.03
C LEU A 188 -7.49 10.59 -4.39
N LYS A 189 -8.03 9.40 -4.65
CA LYS A 189 -7.31 8.30 -5.29
C LYS A 189 -7.89 7.99 -6.65
N LEU A 190 -7.01 7.94 -7.62
CA LEU A 190 -7.33 7.69 -9.02
C LEU A 190 -6.47 6.54 -9.55
N ILE A 191 -7.11 5.62 -10.26
CA ILE A 191 -6.42 4.60 -11.04
C ILE A 191 -6.25 5.12 -12.46
N GLU A 192 -5.01 5.15 -12.92
CA GLU A 192 -4.61 5.58 -14.26
C GLU A 192 -4.07 4.39 -15.05
N ILE A 193 -4.65 4.12 -16.20
CA ILE A 193 -4.11 3.19 -17.18
C ILE A 193 -3.56 4.01 -18.34
N GLN A 194 -2.24 4.03 -18.46
CA GLN A 194 -1.54 4.60 -19.62
C GLN A 194 -1.34 3.53 -20.66
N TYR A 195 -1.63 3.83 -21.92
CA TYR A 195 -1.38 2.91 -23.02
C TYR A 195 -1.16 3.65 -24.34
N GLY A 196 -0.35 3.08 -25.22
CA GLY A 196 -0.02 3.68 -26.50
C GLY A 196 1.25 3.12 -27.12
N GLU A 197 1.92 3.94 -27.88
CA GLU A 197 3.20 3.54 -28.48
C GLU A 197 4.28 3.38 -27.43
N ARG A 198 4.31 4.31 -26.44
CA ARG A 198 5.30 4.31 -25.35
C ARG A 198 4.79 5.05 -24.11
N CYS A 199 4.90 4.41 -22.93
CA CYS A 199 4.49 4.98 -21.64
C CYS A 199 5.73 5.33 -20.80
N VAL A 200 6.41 6.44 -21.14
CA VAL A 200 7.60 6.94 -20.44
C VAL A 200 7.33 8.31 -19.82
N GLU A 201 8.05 8.65 -18.76
CA GLU A 201 7.84 9.89 -18.01
C GLU A 201 8.26 11.14 -18.80
N GLU A 202 9.19 10.97 -19.75
CA GLU A 202 9.68 12.05 -20.63
C GLU A 202 8.64 12.47 -21.69
N ASP A 203 7.65 11.61 -22.00
CA ASP A 203 6.53 11.91 -22.89
C ASP A 203 5.50 12.79 -22.19
N ILE A 204 5.91 14.01 -21.84
CA ILE A 204 5.05 14.97 -21.15
C ILE A 204 5.38 16.41 -21.58
N HIS A 205 4.40 17.10 -22.14
CA HIS A 205 4.42 18.52 -22.37
C HIS A 205 3.61 19.22 -21.27
N ARG A 206 4.13 20.29 -20.72
CA ARG A 206 3.47 21.07 -19.65
C ARG A 206 3.24 22.50 -20.10
N ARG A 207 2.11 23.05 -19.69
CA ARG A 207 1.73 24.45 -19.97
C ARG A 207 1.77 25.30 -18.69
#